data_13693bbc41d563a533491ebc269f2516
#
_entry.id   13693bbc41d563a533491ebc269f2516
#
_cell.length_a   1.000
_cell.length_b   1.000
_cell.length_c   1.000
_cell.angle_alpha   90.00
_cell.angle_beta   90.00
_cell.angle_gamma   90.00
#
_symmetry.space_group_name_H-M   'P 1'
#
loop_
_entity.id
_entity.type
_entity.pdbx_description
1 polymer ?
#
loop_
_entity_poly.entity_id
_entity_poly.type
_entity_poly.pdbx_seq_one_letter_code
_entity_poly.pdbx_strand_id
1 'polypeptide(L)'
;VTADWPEVATETSPEALFAGPDTDLVAIPTPNTTHYPLASAALAAGKHVVVDKPFTVTTHEARRLQAQAQAAGRVLSVFHNRRWDSDFLTIKQVLASGELGRIVHFESHFDRYRPEVRARWREQALPGSGLWYDLGSHLLDQTLQLFGLPESIALDLALQRDNAQSDDYFHAVLRYGQSRVILHAGALVAVPAARFTVHGSLGSFIKHGLDPQ
;
A
#
# COMPACT_ATOMS: atom_id res chain seq x y z
N VAL A 1 17.97 1.30 19.03
CA VAL A 1 17.30 2.59 19.32
C VAL A 1 18.09 3.33 20.40
N THR A 2 18.21 2.79 21.62
CA THR A 2 18.89 3.47 22.75
C THR A 2 20.37 3.78 22.51
N ALA A 3 21.08 3.03 21.64
CA ALA A 3 22.45 3.31 21.26
C ALA A 3 22.57 4.49 20.28
N ASP A 4 21.62 4.62 19.35
CA ASP A 4 21.63 5.67 18.33
C ASP A 4 20.84 6.92 18.74
N TRP A 5 19.88 6.74 19.63
CA TRP A 5 18.94 7.77 20.09
C TRP A 5 18.74 7.66 21.61
N PRO A 6 19.74 8.02 22.42
CA PRO A 6 19.73 7.84 23.87
C PRO A 6 18.67 8.71 24.58
N GLU A 7 18.21 9.78 23.94
CA GLU A 7 17.17 10.68 24.45
C GLU A 7 15.76 10.16 24.25
N VAL A 8 15.56 9.11 23.42
CA VAL A 8 14.24 8.55 23.15
C VAL A 8 13.85 7.57 24.24
N ALA A 9 12.74 7.84 24.92
CA ALA A 9 12.16 6.93 25.89
C ALA A 9 11.71 5.64 25.19
N THR A 10 11.97 4.50 25.83
CA THR A 10 11.57 3.18 25.30
C THR A 10 10.69 2.44 26.29
N GLU A 11 9.66 1.78 25.77
CA GLU A 11 8.76 0.93 26.55
C GLU A 11 8.91 -0.52 26.14
N THR A 12 8.63 -1.43 27.05
CA THR A 12 8.76 -2.88 26.83
C THR A 12 7.48 -3.54 26.34
N SER A 13 6.35 -2.81 26.41
CA SER A 13 5.05 -3.30 25.93
C SER A 13 4.25 -2.18 25.27
N PRO A 14 3.37 -2.53 24.32
CA PRO A 14 2.46 -1.56 23.71
C PRO A 14 1.54 -0.90 24.74
N GLU A 15 1.08 -1.65 25.74
CA GLU A 15 0.17 -1.16 26.79
C GLU A 15 0.83 -0.06 27.62
N ALA A 16 2.10 -0.23 27.99
CA ALA A 16 2.87 0.79 28.70
C ALA A 16 3.00 2.07 27.86
N LEU A 17 3.31 1.93 26.57
CA LEU A 17 3.40 3.04 25.63
C LEU A 17 2.04 3.78 25.52
N PHE A 18 0.93 3.04 25.39
CA PHE A 18 -0.39 3.63 25.24
C PHE A 18 -0.89 4.30 26.53
N ALA A 19 -0.46 3.83 27.70
CA ALA A 19 -0.78 4.44 28.99
C ALA A 19 0.01 5.73 29.25
N GLY A 20 1.10 5.99 28.52
CA GLY A 20 1.93 7.18 28.71
C GLY A 20 1.14 8.48 28.51
N PRO A 21 1.16 9.41 29.49
CA PRO A 21 0.39 10.65 29.38
C PRO A 21 0.91 11.60 28.31
N ASP A 22 2.20 11.51 27.98
CA ASP A 22 2.88 12.38 27.02
C ASP A 22 2.82 11.85 25.57
N THR A 23 2.12 10.73 25.34
CA THR A 23 1.92 10.15 24.01
C THR A 23 0.58 10.58 23.45
N ASP A 24 0.54 11.41 22.43
CA ASP A 24 -0.68 11.84 21.73
C ASP A 24 -1.00 10.96 20.51
N LEU A 25 0.04 10.49 19.82
CA LEU A 25 -0.08 9.76 18.57
C LEU A 25 0.79 8.51 18.59
N VAL A 26 0.25 7.40 18.09
CA VAL A 26 0.95 6.13 17.92
C VAL A 26 1.10 5.80 16.44
N ALA A 27 2.33 5.57 15.97
CA ALA A 27 2.61 5.00 14.67
C ALA A 27 2.82 3.48 14.80
N ILE A 28 2.20 2.70 13.92
CA ILE A 28 2.21 1.22 13.95
C ILE A 28 2.85 0.67 12.66
N PRO A 29 4.20 0.53 12.60
CA PRO A 29 4.92 -0.05 11.47
C PRO A 29 5.27 -1.53 11.71
N THR A 30 4.35 -2.31 12.23
CA THR A 30 4.53 -3.70 12.67
C THR A 30 4.05 -4.68 11.60
N PRO A 31 4.13 -6.01 11.76
CA PRO A 31 3.53 -6.96 10.82
C PRO A 31 2.01 -6.80 10.68
N ASN A 32 1.48 -7.03 9.48
CA ASN A 32 0.08 -6.75 9.11
C ASN A 32 -0.96 -7.32 10.07
N THR A 33 -0.73 -8.52 10.60
CA THR A 33 -1.65 -9.18 11.55
C THR A 33 -1.77 -8.48 12.90
N THR A 34 -0.82 -7.59 13.22
CA THR A 34 -0.80 -6.83 14.48
C THR A 34 -1.41 -5.43 14.33
N HIS A 35 -1.67 -4.96 13.11
CA HIS A 35 -2.19 -3.62 12.85
C HIS A 35 -3.53 -3.40 13.55
N TYR A 36 -4.49 -4.31 13.34
CA TYR A 36 -5.82 -4.18 13.96
C TYR A 36 -5.78 -4.19 15.49
N PRO A 37 -5.21 -5.19 16.18
CA PRO A 37 -5.22 -5.22 17.64
C PRO A 37 -4.48 -4.03 18.26
N LEU A 38 -3.34 -3.64 17.73
CA LEU A 38 -2.58 -2.50 18.25
C LEU A 38 -3.31 -1.16 18.02
N ALA A 39 -3.85 -0.94 16.82
CA ALA A 39 -4.61 0.27 16.52
C ALA A 39 -5.86 0.38 17.38
N SER A 40 -6.59 -0.74 17.59
CA SER A 40 -7.75 -0.78 18.44
C SER A 40 -7.42 -0.45 19.91
N ALA A 41 -6.32 -1.01 20.43
CA ALA A 41 -5.86 -0.73 21.79
C ALA A 41 -5.42 0.73 21.96
N ALA A 42 -4.66 1.28 21.01
CA ALA A 42 -4.24 2.68 21.04
C ALA A 42 -5.44 3.65 20.99
N LEU A 43 -6.42 3.39 20.11
CA LEU A 43 -7.66 4.19 20.05
C LEU A 43 -8.46 4.10 21.35
N ALA A 44 -8.55 2.91 21.98
CA ALA A 44 -9.21 2.73 23.29
C ALA A 44 -8.51 3.49 24.40
N ALA A 45 -7.19 3.63 24.34
CA ALA A 45 -6.39 4.45 25.25
C ALA A 45 -6.44 5.96 24.90
N GLY A 46 -7.29 6.36 23.95
CA GLY A 46 -7.50 7.75 23.58
C GLY A 46 -6.37 8.38 22.75
N LYS A 47 -5.57 7.57 22.05
CA LYS A 47 -4.46 8.06 21.20
C LYS A 47 -4.92 8.25 19.76
N HIS A 48 -4.29 9.19 19.04
CA HIS A 48 -4.34 9.24 17.59
C HIS A 48 -3.50 8.10 17.01
N VAL A 49 -3.85 7.59 15.83
CA VAL A 49 -3.16 6.41 15.27
C VAL A 49 -2.82 6.61 13.80
N VAL A 50 -1.58 6.28 13.45
CA VAL A 50 -1.13 6.08 12.06
C VAL A 50 -0.71 4.63 11.91
N VAL A 51 -1.35 3.91 10.99
CA VAL A 51 -1.03 2.50 10.70
C VAL A 51 -0.27 2.42 9.38
N ASP A 52 0.79 1.62 9.32
CA ASP A 52 1.46 1.33 8.04
C ASP A 52 0.51 0.56 7.10
N LYS A 53 0.80 0.59 5.82
CA LYS A 53 0.07 -0.19 4.80
C LYS A 53 0.51 -1.68 4.82
N PRO A 54 -0.37 -2.60 4.44
CA PRO A 54 -1.81 -2.43 4.25
C PRO A 54 -2.50 -2.15 5.59
N PHE A 55 -3.56 -1.37 5.57
CA PHE A 55 -4.23 -0.90 6.80
C PHE A 55 -4.60 -2.03 7.76
N THR A 56 -5.32 -3.02 7.26
CA THR A 56 -5.73 -4.22 7.98
C THR A 56 -5.74 -5.42 7.05
N VAL A 57 -5.86 -6.62 7.60
CA VAL A 57 -5.96 -7.85 6.80
C VAL A 57 -7.34 -8.02 6.20
N THR A 58 -8.40 -7.54 6.87
CA THR A 58 -9.78 -7.67 6.41
C THR A 58 -10.52 -6.33 6.37
N THR A 59 -11.51 -6.21 5.50
CA THR A 59 -12.40 -5.04 5.45
C THR A 59 -13.25 -4.91 6.71
N HIS A 60 -13.54 -6.01 7.40
CA HIS A 60 -14.25 -5.99 8.68
C HIS A 60 -13.44 -5.25 9.75
N GLU A 61 -12.15 -5.59 9.89
CA GLU A 61 -11.23 -4.90 10.80
C GLU A 61 -11.13 -3.41 10.48
N ALA A 62 -10.98 -3.07 9.19
CA ALA A 62 -10.89 -1.68 8.75
C ALA A 62 -12.13 -0.86 9.16
N ARG A 63 -13.33 -1.40 8.92
CA ARG A 63 -14.58 -0.73 9.29
C ARG A 63 -14.73 -0.58 10.81
N ARG A 64 -14.31 -1.57 11.58
CA ARG A 64 -14.33 -1.49 13.06
C ARG A 64 -13.39 -0.41 13.57
N LEU A 65 -12.15 -0.33 13.07
CA LEU A 65 -11.22 0.73 13.47
C LEU A 65 -11.74 2.11 13.08
N GLN A 66 -12.32 2.26 11.90
CA GLN A 66 -12.91 3.52 11.47
C GLN A 66 -14.05 3.97 12.42
N ALA A 67 -14.96 3.07 12.75
CA ALA A 67 -16.05 3.36 13.69
C ALA A 67 -15.53 3.69 15.10
N GLN A 68 -14.52 2.94 15.57
CA GLN A 68 -13.90 3.17 16.88
C GLN A 68 -13.20 4.53 16.95
N ALA A 69 -12.42 4.90 15.91
CA ALA A 69 -11.75 6.20 15.83
C ALA A 69 -12.76 7.35 15.86
N GLN A 70 -13.84 7.21 15.10
CA GLN A 70 -14.93 8.20 15.07
C GLN A 70 -15.59 8.34 16.46
N ALA A 71 -15.92 7.23 17.11
CA ALA A 71 -16.53 7.23 18.43
C ALA A 71 -15.61 7.81 19.51
N ALA A 72 -14.31 7.58 19.40
CA ALA A 72 -13.30 8.11 20.31
C ALA A 72 -12.92 9.58 20.02
N GLY A 73 -13.37 10.17 18.92
CA GLY A 73 -12.96 11.51 18.47
C GLY A 73 -11.45 11.59 18.17
N ARG A 74 -10.86 10.50 17.66
CA ARG A 74 -9.42 10.42 17.37
C ARG A 74 -9.15 10.29 15.88
N VAL A 75 -7.99 10.81 15.44
CA VAL A 75 -7.52 10.67 14.08
C VAL A 75 -7.01 9.24 13.88
N LEU A 76 -7.45 8.60 12.82
CA LEU A 76 -6.93 7.34 12.32
C LEU A 76 -6.50 7.54 10.87
N SER A 77 -5.24 7.30 10.57
CA SER A 77 -4.67 7.45 9.24
C SER A 77 -3.92 6.19 8.81
N VAL A 78 -3.93 5.93 7.50
CA VAL A 78 -3.12 4.87 6.88
C VAL A 78 -1.95 5.52 6.16
N PHE A 79 -0.74 5.03 6.40
CA PHE A 79 0.47 5.60 5.84
C PHE A 79 0.70 5.13 4.39
N HIS A 80 -0.09 5.63 3.46
CA HIS A 80 0.11 5.44 2.03
C HIS A 80 1.21 6.38 1.51
N ASN A 81 2.45 6.14 1.93
CA ASN A 81 3.61 6.98 1.65
C ASN A 81 3.86 7.21 0.16
N ARG A 82 3.52 6.24 -0.71
CA ARG A 82 3.73 6.35 -2.16
C ARG A 82 2.79 7.32 -2.87
N ARG A 83 1.87 7.94 -2.16
CA ARG A 83 1.13 9.12 -2.65
C ARG A 83 2.04 10.33 -2.88
N TRP A 84 3.22 10.32 -2.26
CA TRP A 84 4.20 11.41 -2.27
C TRP A 84 5.44 11.09 -3.12
N ASP A 85 5.50 9.91 -3.77
CA ASP A 85 6.54 9.58 -4.71
C ASP A 85 6.52 10.58 -5.87
N SER A 86 7.69 11.07 -6.30
CA SER A 86 7.79 12.12 -7.32
C SER A 86 7.20 11.69 -8.66
N ASP A 87 7.33 10.41 -9.02
CA ASP A 87 6.73 9.83 -10.22
C ASP A 87 5.21 9.88 -10.16
N PHE A 88 4.61 9.59 -9.02
CA PHE A 88 3.16 9.66 -8.84
C PHE A 88 2.63 11.10 -8.84
N LEU A 89 3.34 12.03 -8.19
CA LEU A 89 2.99 13.45 -8.24
C LEU A 89 3.06 13.99 -9.67
N THR A 90 4.06 13.57 -10.45
CA THR A 90 4.17 13.90 -11.88
C THR A 90 2.98 13.38 -12.67
N ILE A 91 2.60 12.11 -12.48
CA ILE A 91 1.40 11.54 -13.13
C ILE A 91 0.13 12.37 -12.82
N LYS A 92 -0.06 12.75 -11.56
CA LYS A 92 -1.20 13.60 -11.18
C LYS A 92 -1.21 14.92 -11.95
N GLN A 93 -0.05 15.56 -12.12
CA GLN A 93 0.06 16.81 -12.90
C GLN A 93 -0.21 16.58 -14.39
N VAL A 94 0.38 15.53 -14.98
CA VAL A 94 0.19 15.17 -16.39
C VAL A 94 -1.28 14.88 -16.70
N LEU A 95 -1.97 14.13 -15.83
CA LEU A 95 -3.41 13.88 -16.01
C LEU A 95 -4.26 15.15 -15.84
N ALA A 96 -3.91 15.99 -14.88
CA ALA A 96 -4.62 17.25 -14.61
C ALA A 96 -4.41 18.30 -15.70
N SER A 97 -3.28 18.27 -16.45
CA SER A 97 -3.03 19.21 -17.55
C SER A 97 -3.99 19.02 -18.73
N GLY A 98 -4.57 17.83 -18.88
CA GLY A 98 -5.44 17.50 -20.01
C GLY A 98 -4.70 17.25 -21.34
N GLU A 99 -3.36 17.36 -21.39
CA GLU A 99 -2.56 17.19 -22.61
C GLU A 99 -2.73 15.81 -23.27
N LEU A 100 -3.01 14.78 -22.46
CA LEU A 100 -3.25 13.42 -22.99
C LEU A 100 -4.68 13.22 -23.51
N GLY A 101 -5.58 14.18 -23.28
CA GLY A 101 -6.99 14.06 -23.60
C GLY A 101 -7.69 13.03 -22.69
N ARG A 102 -8.70 12.32 -23.23
CA ARG A 102 -9.41 11.27 -22.49
C ARG A 102 -8.50 10.06 -22.29
N ILE A 103 -8.24 9.69 -21.05
CA ILE A 103 -7.41 8.52 -20.74
C ILE A 103 -8.18 7.25 -21.13
N VAL A 104 -7.52 6.38 -21.90
CA VAL A 104 -8.07 5.11 -22.38
C VAL A 104 -7.38 3.91 -21.78
N HIS A 105 -6.12 4.08 -21.35
CA HIS A 105 -5.31 3.01 -20.81
C HIS A 105 -4.33 3.58 -19.78
N PHE A 106 -4.18 2.89 -18.65
CA PHE A 106 -3.19 3.18 -17.63
C PHE A 106 -2.60 1.88 -17.12
N GLU A 107 -1.29 1.80 -17.06
CA GLU A 107 -0.58 0.69 -16.41
C GLU A 107 0.35 1.19 -15.33
N SER A 108 0.47 0.41 -14.25
CA SER A 108 1.39 0.66 -13.16
C SER A 108 2.03 -0.65 -12.70
N HIS A 109 3.38 -0.68 -12.72
CA HIS A 109 4.16 -1.88 -12.49
C HIS A 109 5.13 -1.72 -11.32
N PHE A 110 5.24 -2.77 -10.47
CA PHE A 110 6.29 -2.93 -9.46
C PHE A 110 7.04 -4.24 -9.65
N ASP A 111 7.65 -4.40 -10.81
CA ASP A 111 8.37 -5.60 -11.20
C ASP A 111 9.75 -5.68 -10.52
N ARG A 112 10.15 -6.90 -10.18
CA ARG A 112 11.44 -7.19 -9.55
C ARG A 112 11.97 -8.55 -10.02
N TYR A 113 13.29 -8.72 -10.00
CA TYR A 113 13.90 -10.03 -10.15
C TYR A 113 14.46 -10.51 -8.82
N ARG A 114 13.73 -11.39 -8.16
CA ARG A 114 14.05 -12.00 -6.85
C ARG A 114 13.68 -13.47 -6.88
N PRO A 115 14.48 -14.33 -7.54
CA PRO A 115 14.13 -15.73 -7.75
C PRO A 115 14.09 -16.54 -6.43
N GLU A 116 14.84 -16.12 -5.43
CA GLU A 116 14.88 -16.81 -4.13
C GLU A 116 13.79 -16.30 -3.19
N VAL A 117 13.07 -17.21 -2.55
CA VAL A 117 12.13 -16.91 -1.47
C VAL A 117 12.91 -16.62 -0.19
N ARG A 118 12.62 -15.50 0.45
CA ARG A 118 13.33 -15.09 1.67
C ARG A 118 12.58 -15.54 2.92
N ALA A 119 13.31 -15.87 3.98
CA ALA A 119 12.74 -16.22 5.28
C ALA A 119 12.24 -14.96 6.02
N ARG A 120 11.12 -14.40 5.54
CA ARG A 120 10.46 -13.23 6.15
C ARG A 120 8.95 -13.43 6.16
N TRP A 121 8.25 -12.83 7.11
CA TRP A 121 6.81 -13.01 7.31
C TRP A 121 5.96 -12.67 6.07
N ARG A 122 6.38 -11.70 5.25
CA ARG A 122 5.68 -11.32 4.02
C ARG A 122 5.66 -12.40 2.93
N GLU A 123 6.56 -13.38 3.02
CA GLU A 123 6.68 -14.49 2.06
C GLU A 123 6.17 -15.82 2.63
N GLN A 124 5.64 -15.82 3.86
CA GLN A 124 5.04 -16.99 4.50
C GLN A 124 3.55 -17.09 4.17
N ALA A 125 2.93 -18.26 4.38
CA ALA A 125 1.48 -18.46 4.23
C ALA A 125 0.71 -17.87 5.42
N LEU A 126 0.78 -16.55 5.59
CA LEU A 126 0.10 -15.81 6.66
C LEU A 126 -0.96 -14.86 6.07
N PRO A 127 -2.04 -14.58 6.81
CA PRO A 127 -3.01 -13.58 6.39
C PRO A 127 -2.35 -12.21 6.14
N GLY A 128 -2.61 -11.61 4.98
CA GLY A 128 -2.02 -10.34 4.59
C GLY A 128 -0.59 -10.41 4.06
N SER A 129 -0.06 -11.62 3.80
CA SER A 129 1.21 -11.82 3.10
C SER A 129 1.04 -11.77 1.59
N GLY A 130 2.15 -11.84 0.85
CA GLY A 130 2.19 -11.84 -0.60
C GLY A 130 2.32 -10.45 -1.22
N LEU A 131 2.60 -10.45 -2.53
CA LEU A 131 2.81 -9.21 -3.29
C LEU A 131 1.54 -8.38 -3.43
N TRP A 132 0.36 -9.01 -3.47
CA TRP A 132 -0.89 -8.27 -3.55
C TRP A 132 -1.10 -7.36 -2.33
N TYR A 133 -0.88 -7.86 -1.12
CA TYR A 133 -0.93 -7.03 0.08
C TYR A 133 0.26 -6.06 0.17
N ASP A 134 1.47 -6.49 -0.20
CA ASP A 134 2.67 -5.65 -0.07
C ASP A 134 2.72 -4.52 -1.11
N LEU A 135 2.57 -4.84 -2.40
CA LEU A 135 2.70 -3.89 -3.50
C LEU A 135 1.36 -3.48 -4.12
N GLY A 136 0.41 -4.41 -4.23
CA GLY A 136 -0.90 -4.14 -4.79
C GLY A 136 -1.66 -3.07 -4.00
N SER A 137 -1.50 -3.01 -2.67
CA SER A 137 -2.06 -1.97 -1.83
C SER A 137 -1.63 -0.55 -2.24
N HIS A 138 -0.37 -0.37 -2.65
CA HIS A 138 0.13 0.91 -3.15
C HIS A 138 -0.43 1.25 -4.53
N LEU A 139 -0.38 0.26 -5.46
CA LEU A 139 -0.84 0.47 -6.83
C LEU A 139 -2.34 0.76 -6.88
N LEU A 140 -3.11 0.03 -6.06
CA LEU A 140 -4.55 0.24 -5.95
C LEU A 140 -4.87 1.59 -5.33
N ASP A 141 -4.19 1.99 -4.25
CA ASP A 141 -4.37 3.31 -3.63
C ASP A 141 -4.09 4.44 -4.61
N GLN A 142 -2.96 4.38 -5.34
CA GLN A 142 -2.61 5.36 -6.37
C GLN A 142 -3.70 5.44 -7.46
N THR A 143 -4.19 4.30 -7.91
CA THR A 143 -5.26 4.22 -8.91
C THR A 143 -6.56 4.84 -8.42
N LEU A 144 -6.96 4.55 -7.18
CA LEU A 144 -8.16 5.13 -6.57
C LEU A 144 -8.05 6.65 -6.39
N GLN A 145 -6.84 7.17 -6.15
CA GLN A 145 -6.58 8.62 -6.10
C GLN A 145 -6.73 9.29 -7.48
N LEU A 146 -6.42 8.58 -8.58
CA LEU A 146 -6.48 9.13 -9.93
C LEU A 146 -7.86 9.00 -10.57
N PHE A 147 -8.52 7.86 -10.38
CA PHE A 147 -9.71 7.47 -11.15
C PHE A 147 -10.94 7.18 -10.28
N GLY A 148 -10.82 7.18 -8.94
CA GLY A 148 -11.89 6.80 -8.03
C GLY A 148 -12.17 5.28 -8.04
N LEU A 149 -13.41 4.88 -7.71
CA LEU A 149 -13.79 3.47 -7.63
C LEU A 149 -14.03 2.88 -9.03
N PRO A 150 -13.46 1.70 -9.35
CA PRO A 150 -13.73 1.02 -10.61
C PRO A 150 -15.11 0.35 -10.61
N GLU A 151 -15.65 0.11 -11.81
CA GLU A 151 -16.88 -0.66 -12.01
C GLU A 151 -16.67 -2.15 -11.67
N SER A 152 -15.50 -2.68 -11.96
CA SER A 152 -15.12 -4.06 -11.67
C SER A 152 -13.61 -4.24 -11.64
N ILE A 153 -13.18 -5.29 -10.95
CA ILE A 153 -11.78 -5.73 -10.85
C ILE A 153 -11.73 -7.21 -11.20
N ALA A 154 -10.86 -7.58 -12.14
CA ALA A 154 -10.42 -8.95 -12.37
C ALA A 154 -8.99 -9.07 -11.86
N LEU A 155 -8.74 -10.02 -10.94
CA LEU A 155 -7.46 -10.21 -10.28
C LEU A 155 -6.97 -11.64 -10.50
N ASP A 156 -5.76 -11.78 -11.04
CA ASP A 156 -5.01 -13.03 -11.14
C ASP A 156 -3.84 -12.99 -10.16
N LEU A 157 -3.74 -14.02 -9.31
CA LEU A 157 -2.67 -14.22 -8.33
C LEU A 157 -1.99 -15.57 -8.60
N ALA A 158 -0.67 -15.60 -8.53
CA ALA A 158 0.08 -16.85 -8.70
C ALA A 158 1.27 -16.95 -7.74
N LEU A 159 1.69 -18.20 -7.52
CA LEU A 159 2.95 -18.57 -6.88
C LEU A 159 3.86 -19.08 -8.00
N GLN A 160 4.81 -18.26 -8.45
CA GLN A 160 5.65 -18.57 -9.61
C GLN A 160 7.04 -19.06 -9.22
N ARG A 161 7.57 -18.65 -8.05
CA ARG A 161 8.86 -19.11 -7.57
C ARG A 161 8.77 -20.49 -6.92
N ASP A 162 9.83 -21.26 -7.03
CA ASP A 162 9.95 -22.51 -6.29
C ASP A 162 9.84 -22.24 -4.79
N ASN A 163 9.03 -23.06 -4.07
CA ASN A 163 8.76 -22.94 -2.64
C ASN A 163 8.05 -21.65 -2.18
N ALA A 164 7.44 -20.88 -3.08
CA ALA A 164 6.59 -19.75 -2.70
C ALA A 164 5.41 -20.21 -1.83
N GLN A 165 5.14 -19.50 -0.74
CA GLN A 165 4.05 -19.78 0.20
C GLN A 165 2.95 -18.73 0.18
N SER A 166 3.20 -17.60 -0.46
CA SER A 166 2.25 -16.51 -0.69
C SER A 166 2.43 -16.00 -2.13
N ASP A 167 1.44 -15.28 -2.66
CA ASP A 167 1.49 -14.77 -4.02
C ASP A 167 2.75 -13.93 -4.24
N ASP A 168 3.45 -14.21 -5.34
CA ASP A 168 4.65 -13.52 -5.80
C ASP A 168 4.51 -12.99 -7.22
N TYR A 169 3.29 -13.03 -7.72
CA TYR A 169 2.80 -12.46 -8.96
C TYR A 169 1.35 -12.00 -8.75
N PHE A 170 1.03 -10.82 -9.28
CA PHE A 170 -0.35 -10.44 -9.53
C PHE A 170 -0.50 -9.65 -10.82
N HIS A 171 -1.67 -9.81 -11.45
CA HIS A 171 -2.13 -9.00 -12.55
C HIS A 171 -3.60 -8.62 -12.32
N ALA A 172 -3.86 -7.33 -12.17
CA ALA A 172 -5.20 -6.83 -11.92
C ALA A 172 -5.65 -5.93 -13.07
N VAL A 173 -6.85 -6.17 -13.59
CA VAL A 173 -7.49 -5.32 -14.60
C VAL A 173 -8.70 -4.64 -13.98
N LEU A 174 -8.66 -3.31 -13.88
CA LEU A 174 -9.73 -2.48 -13.36
C LEU A 174 -10.48 -1.80 -14.52
N ARG A 175 -11.81 -1.79 -14.47
CA ARG A 175 -12.66 -1.20 -15.52
C ARG A 175 -13.25 0.12 -15.06
N TYR A 176 -13.13 1.12 -15.92
CA TYR A 176 -13.68 2.47 -15.76
C TYR A 176 -14.35 2.87 -17.08
N GLY A 177 -15.58 2.41 -17.31
CA GLY A 177 -16.26 2.59 -18.60
C GLY A 177 -15.44 1.98 -19.74
N GLN A 178 -15.00 2.81 -20.68
CA GLN A 178 -14.16 2.40 -21.81
C GLN A 178 -12.67 2.32 -21.45
N SER A 179 -12.23 2.90 -20.34
CA SER A 179 -10.84 2.88 -19.91
C SER A 179 -10.47 1.58 -19.22
N ARG A 180 -9.20 1.20 -19.33
CA ARG A 180 -8.61 0.05 -18.61
C ARG A 180 -7.43 0.52 -17.80
N VAL A 181 -7.38 0.05 -16.56
CA VAL A 181 -6.24 0.21 -15.66
C VAL A 181 -5.68 -1.16 -15.36
N ILE A 182 -4.38 -1.32 -15.55
CA ILE A 182 -3.64 -2.55 -15.29
C ILE A 182 -2.66 -2.29 -14.14
N LEU A 183 -2.71 -3.14 -13.12
CA LEU A 183 -1.79 -3.13 -12.00
C LEU A 183 -1.04 -4.47 -11.99
N HIS A 184 0.28 -4.41 -11.94
CA HIS A 184 1.10 -5.62 -12.03
C HIS A 184 2.29 -5.57 -11.10
N ALA A 185 2.62 -6.71 -10.50
CA ALA A 185 3.93 -6.97 -9.93
C ALA A 185 4.28 -8.45 -10.05
N GLY A 186 5.53 -8.73 -10.35
CA GLY A 186 6.08 -10.08 -10.40
C GLY A 186 7.47 -10.14 -9.76
N ALA A 187 7.77 -11.26 -9.07
CA ALA A 187 9.06 -11.50 -8.45
C ALA A 187 10.10 -12.07 -9.43
N LEU A 188 9.68 -12.57 -10.60
CA LEU A 188 10.55 -13.18 -11.62
C LEU A 188 10.69 -12.33 -12.90
N VAL A 189 10.54 -11.01 -12.79
CA VAL A 189 10.65 -10.11 -13.93
C VAL A 189 12.06 -9.53 -14.00
N ALA A 190 12.92 -10.13 -14.83
CA ALA A 190 14.33 -9.73 -14.99
C ALA A 190 14.48 -8.41 -15.76
N VAL A 191 13.58 -8.15 -16.70
CA VAL A 191 13.53 -6.88 -17.46
C VAL A 191 12.19 -6.20 -17.15
N PRO A 192 12.18 -5.23 -16.23
CA PRO A 192 10.94 -4.59 -15.81
C PRO A 192 10.31 -3.78 -16.95
N ALA A 193 8.98 -3.78 -17.00
CA ALA A 193 8.21 -2.88 -17.84
C ALA A 193 8.37 -1.41 -17.39
N ALA A 194 7.76 -0.48 -18.13
CA ALA A 194 7.67 0.90 -17.67
C ALA A 194 6.95 0.94 -16.31
N ARG A 195 7.43 1.80 -15.40
CA ARG A 195 6.79 2.03 -14.10
C ARG A 195 5.35 2.51 -14.26
N PHE A 196 5.15 3.44 -15.20
CA PHE A 196 3.85 3.91 -15.63
C PHE A 196 3.76 3.98 -17.15
N THR A 197 2.65 3.52 -17.70
CA THR A 197 2.25 3.72 -19.09
C THR A 197 0.85 4.32 -19.10
N VAL A 198 0.71 5.49 -19.72
CA VAL A 198 -0.57 6.17 -19.84
C VAL A 198 -0.82 6.50 -21.31
N HIS A 199 -1.96 6.03 -21.84
CA HIS A 199 -2.41 6.39 -23.18
C HIS A 199 -3.73 7.15 -23.08
N GLY A 200 -3.75 8.30 -23.71
CA GLY A 200 -4.94 9.11 -23.88
C GLY A 200 -5.30 9.28 -25.37
N SER A 201 -6.41 9.95 -25.64
CA SER A 201 -6.89 10.19 -27.01
C SER A 201 -6.02 11.18 -27.80
N LEU A 202 -5.17 11.95 -27.12
CA LEU A 202 -4.31 12.98 -27.74
C LEU A 202 -2.82 12.70 -27.61
N GLY A 203 -2.41 11.77 -26.75
CA GLY A 203 -1.01 11.46 -26.52
C GLY A 203 -0.77 10.36 -25.51
N SER A 204 0.49 10.11 -25.23
CA SER A 204 0.93 9.10 -24.27
C SER A 204 2.03 9.64 -23.35
N PHE A 205 2.05 9.13 -22.11
CA PHE A 205 3.12 9.37 -21.16
C PHE A 205 3.68 8.02 -20.66
N ILE A 206 5.01 7.89 -20.68
CA ILE A 206 5.69 6.68 -20.23
C ILE A 206 6.80 7.08 -19.26
N LYS A 207 6.82 6.45 -18.06
CA LYS A 207 7.88 6.61 -17.06
C LYS A 207 8.59 5.30 -16.83
N HIS A 208 9.90 5.29 -16.97
CA HIS A 208 10.75 4.13 -16.68
C HIS A 208 11.45 4.28 -15.33
N GLY A 209 11.72 3.14 -14.70
CA GLY A 209 12.43 3.05 -13.42
C GLY A 209 11.58 3.51 -12.22
N LEU A 210 12.03 3.14 -11.02
CA LEU A 210 11.50 3.62 -9.74
C LEU A 210 12.30 4.84 -9.30
N ASP A 211 11.63 5.87 -8.84
CA ASP A 211 12.29 7.00 -8.21
C ASP A 211 12.79 6.61 -6.80
N PRO A 212 13.95 7.11 -6.36
CA PRO A 212 14.39 6.92 -4.99
C PRO A 212 13.38 7.56 -4.02
N GLN A 213 13.22 6.91 -2.88
CA GLN A 213 12.41 7.41 -1.76
C GLN A 213 13.24 8.25 -0.82
#